data_4bc1d380ccdf536166040b3ae1b4bd2b
#
_entry.id   4bc1d380ccdf536166040b3ae1b4bd2b
#
_cell.length_a   1.000
_cell.length_b   1.000
_cell.length_c   1.000
_cell.angle_alpha   90.00
_cell.angle_beta   90.00
_cell.angle_gamma   90.00
#
_symmetry.space_group_name_H-M   'P 1'
#
loop_
_entity.id
_entity.type
_entity.pdbx_description
1 polymer ?
#
loop_
_entity_poly.entity_id
_entity_poly.type
_entity_poly.pdbx_seq_one_letter_code
_entity_poly.pdbx_strand_id
1 'polypeptide(L)'
;MKWIANKLTVVALFGAAAFLSSCEKSSSGATGWNYNDPKTGGYERPEYIEQETGPGLVLVEGGTFTMGRVEDDMNFTWDNIPRRVTVSSFYMDEVEVTNQYWRDYLHWLQMVYGDSYPEIINKALPDTLVWREKMEYNEPLVELYLRHPAYSDYPVVGVNWLQSNDYCAWRSDRVNELILIREGLLVANPQTQSDGDHFTTDAYLNGQYEGEKAADGVVDLSPKAASEFRNVRIEDGVLLPRYRLPTEAEWEYAAIGLIGNSYQELITDRRTYPWNGHYVRNDDNGGKFFGTIRSNFVRGSGDYMGVAGYLNDAAEITAQVYAYPPNDYGLYNMSGNVSEWVMDVYRPLSPEDKSEFRPFRGNVYQTKVLNSDGTVADKYDYNVYDIEGVSKFLTEYQTQAGPKLTEADMTLIDQGLQKIEQAKEKEKERKIDEAQALMQEVMDLVTNSDSPIAPDLRDGIADYIENTAGDMRMRDVNVEENIDRRNYRKADNIDYL
;
A
#
# COMPACT_ATOMS: atom_id res chain seq x y z
N MET A 1 2.18 8.81 -71.85
CA MET A 1 3.43 8.21 -71.30
C MET A 1 4.08 9.02 -70.18
N LYS A 2 4.17 10.35 -70.26
CA LYS A 2 4.79 11.16 -69.16
C LYS A 2 4.05 11.14 -67.82
N TRP A 3 2.77 10.89 -67.79
CA TRP A 3 1.95 10.89 -66.55
C TRP A 3 2.07 9.59 -65.75
N ILE A 4 2.34 8.48 -66.43
CA ILE A 4 2.55 7.15 -65.81
C ILE A 4 3.97 7.05 -65.23
N ALA A 5 4.95 7.67 -65.90
CA ALA A 5 6.32 7.73 -65.40
C ALA A 5 6.45 8.49 -64.08
N ASN A 6 5.72 9.61 -63.92
CA ASN A 6 5.72 10.37 -62.67
C ASN A 6 5.09 9.64 -61.49
N LYS A 7 4.04 8.83 -61.71
CA LYS A 7 3.43 8.02 -60.62
C LYS A 7 4.35 6.88 -60.20
N LEU A 8 5.05 6.23 -61.14
CA LEU A 8 6.00 5.18 -60.81
C LEU A 8 7.21 5.72 -60.03
N THR A 9 7.66 6.93 -60.33
CA THR A 9 8.78 7.57 -59.63
C THR A 9 8.39 7.98 -58.19
N VAL A 10 7.18 8.46 -58.00
CA VAL A 10 6.66 8.80 -56.66
C VAL A 10 6.43 7.54 -55.79
N VAL A 11 5.90 6.45 -56.35
CA VAL A 11 5.77 5.19 -55.64
C VAL A 11 7.14 4.56 -55.33
N ALA A 12 8.12 4.68 -56.22
CA ALA A 12 9.50 4.21 -55.97
C ALA A 12 10.19 5.06 -54.89
N LEU A 13 9.93 6.37 -54.81
CA LEU A 13 10.48 7.25 -53.79
C LEU A 13 9.81 6.98 -52.42
N PHE A 14 8.51 6.72 -52.36
CA PHE A 14 7.83 6.33 -51.14
C PHE A 14 8.21 4.90 -50.68
N GLY A 15 8.41 3.98 -51.60
CA GLY A 15 8.95 2.65 -51.31
C GLY A 15 10.41 2.69 -50.81
N ALA A 16 11.25 3.55 -51.39
CA ALA A 16 12.63 3.74 -50.90
C ALA A 16 12.71 4.46 -49.54
N ALA A 17 11.78 5.40 -49.26
CA ALA A 17 11.67 6.04 -47.93
C ALA A 17 11.19 5.09 -46.87
N ALA A 18 10.31 4.11 -47.18
CA ALA A 18 9.87 3.08 -46.25
C ALA A 18 10.97 2.03 -45.96
N PHE A 19 11.96 1.85 -46.89
CA PHE A 19 13.12 0.98 -46.63
C PHE A 19 14.26 1.69 -45.91
N LEU A 20 14.20 3.02 -45.74
CA LEU A 20 15.19 3.80 -45.00
C LEU A 20 14.82 4.00 -43.53
N SER A 21 13.65 3.56 -43.07
CA SER A 21 13.39 3.26 -41.68
C SER A 21 14.06 1.91 -41.35
N SER A 22 15.34 1.81 -41.64
CA SER A 22 16.24 0.77 -41.16
C SER A 22 16.16 0.77 -39.64
N CYS A 23 15.88 -0.37 -39.07
CA CYS A 23 16.08 -0.67 -37.65
C CYS A 23 17.44 -0.12 -37.24
N GLU A 24 17.44 1.08 -36.69
CA GLU A 24 18.62 1.62 -36.03
C GLU A 24 18.82 0.72 -34.81
N LYS A 25 19.78 -0.25 -34.99
CA LYS A 25 20.18 -1.07 -33.85
C LYS A 25 20.65 -0.10 -32.80
N SER A 26 19.87 0.07 -31.74
CA SER A 26 20.21 0.96 -30.65
C SER A 26 21.52 0.48 -30.04
N SER A 27 22.61 1.21 -30.29
CA SER A 27 23.92 0.90 -29.73
C SER A 27 24.22 1.83 -28.54
N SER A 28 25.00 1.33 -27.61
CA SER A 28 25.50 2.13 -26.50
C SER A 28 26.40 3.25 -26.99
N GLY A 29 26.05 4.49 -26.66
CA GLY A 29 26.91 5.64 -26.93
C GLY A 29 28.23 5.63 -26.15
N ALA A 30 28.31 4.83 -25.09
CA ALA A 30 29.53 4.71 -24.28
C ALA A 30 30.46 3.60 -24.75
N THR A 31 29.94 2.48 -25.26
CA THR A 31 30.71 1.27 -25.56
C THR A 31 30.64 0.89 -27.03
N GLY A 32 29.68 1.39 -27.79
CA GLY A 32 29.42 1.02 -29.19
C GLY A 32 28.78 -0.37 -29.38
N TRP A 33 28.52 -1.12 -28.28
CA TRP A 33 27.85 -2.42 -28.35
C TRP A 33 26.36 -2.24 -28.62
N ASN A 34 25.79 -3.16 -29.40
CA ASN A 34 24.33 -3.16 -29.65
C ASN A 34 23.60 -3.64 -28.43
N TYR A 35 22.50 -2.92 -28.09
CA TYR A 35 21.53 -3.39 -27.11
C TYR A 35 20.70 -4.55 -27.70
N ASN A 36 20.14 -5.38 -26.83
CA ASN A 36 19.19 -6.46 -27.16
C ASN A 36 19.75 -7.45 -28.22
N ASP A 37 21.08 -7.66 -28.26
CA ASP A 37 21.75 -8.58 -29.18
C ASP A 37 22.36 -9.75 -28.41
N PRO A 38 21.71 -10.95 -28.40
CA PRO A 38 22.21 -12.11 -27.66
C PRO A 38 23.55 -12.63 -28.18
N LYS A 39 23.92 -12.30 -29.43
CA LYS A 39 25.21 -12.73 -30.00
C LYS A 39 26.41 -11.98 -29.45
N THR A 40 26.20 -10.77 -29.00
CA THR A 40 27.25 -9.89 -28.48
C THR A 40 27.21 -9.74 -26.98
N GLY A 41 26.26 -10.41 -26.28
CA GLY A 41 26.04 -10.23 -24.85
C GLY A 41 25.59 -8.82 -24.49
N GLY A 42 24.90 -8.15 -25.42
CA GLY A 42 24.43 -6.80 -25.28
C GLY A 42 23.48 -6.64 -24.11
N TYR A 43 23.52 -5.45 -23.49
CA TYR A 43 22.63 -5.10 -22.39
C TYR A 43 21.19 -5.12 -22.87
N GLU A 44 20.31 -5.75 -22.08
CA GLU A 44 18.88 -5.73 -22.32
C GLU A 44 18.34 -4.31 -22.05
N ARG A 45 17.86 -3.67 -23.09
CA ARG A 45 17.26 -2.34 -23.02
C ARG A 45 15.81 -2.46 -23.48
N PRO A 46 14.85 -2.42 -22.54
CA PRO A 46 13.43 -2.35 -22.89
C PRO A 46 13.14 -1.05 -23.66
N GLU A 47 12.15 -1.07 -24.51
CA GLU A 47 11.64 0.15 -25.14
C GLU A 47 11.00 1.03 -24.07
N TYR A 48 11.16 2.34 -24.21
CA TYR A 48 10.47 3.28 -23.30
C TYR A 48 8.98 3.25 -23.60
N ILE A 49 8.21 2.85 -22.62
CA ILE A 49 6.75 2.96 -22.60
C ILE A 49 6.41 4.11 -21.64
N GLU A 50 5.63 5.06 -22.11
CA GLU A 50 5.13 6.13 -21.23
C GLU A 50 4.18 5.50 -20.22
N GLN A 51 4.53 5.65 -18.94
CA GLN A 51 3.77 5.05 -17.86
C GLN A 51 2.41 5.76 -17.70
N GLU A 52 1.36 4.99 -17.66
CA GLU A 52 0.02 5.54 -17.43
C GLU A 52 -0.13 6.07 -16.01
N THR A 53 -0.92 7.13 -15.87
CA THR A 53 -1.34 7.59 -14.54
C THR A 53 -2.32 6.59 -13.96
N GLY A 54 -2.11 6.19 -12.72
CA GLY A 54 -3.04 5.30 -12.02
C GLY A 54 -4.43 5.93 -11.89
N PRO A 55 -5.49 5.12 -11.80
CA PRO A 55 -6.87 5.60 -11.68
C PRO A 55 -7.05 6.54 -10.49
N GLY A 56 -7.68 7.70 -10.73
CA GLY A 56 -8.02 8.68 -9.70
C GLY A 56 -6.83 9.48 -9.14
N LEU A 57 -5.65 9.36 -9.75
CA LEU A 57 -4.44 10.06 -9.31
C LEU A 57 -4.21 11.36 -10.08
N VAL A 58 -3.68 12.36 -9.38
CA VAL A 58 -3.22 13.64 -9.90
C VAL A 58 -1.72 13.77 -9.67
N LEU A 59 -1.00 14.29 -10.66
CA LEU A 59 0.44 14.57 -10.52
C LEU A 59 0.66 15.80 -9.66
N VAL A 60 1.45 15.63 -8.61
CA VAL A 60 2.00 16.72 -7.79
C VAL A 60 3.47 16.88 -8.13
N GLU A 61 3.81 17.98 -8.80
CA GLU A 61 5.21 18.27 -9.12
C GLU A 61 5.98 18.57 -7.83
N GLY A 62 7.11 17.88 -7.64
CA GLY A 62 7.96 18.05 -6.49
C GLY A 62 8.65 19.41 -6.44
N GLY A 63 9.12 19.76 -5.27
CA GLY A 63 9.84 21.01 -5.04
C GLY A 63 10.29 21.14 -3.59
N THR A 64 10.89 22.28 -3.27
CA THR A 64 11.32 22.60 -1.92
C THR A 64 10.32 23.58 -1.29
N PHE A 65 9.92 23.31 -0.05
CA PHE A 65 9.01 24.18 0.69
C PHE A 65 9.40 24.23 2.17
N THR A 66 8.80 25.15 2.88
CA THR A 66 8.92 25.24 4.35
C THR A 66 7.77 24.48 4.99
N MET A 67 8.06 23.32 5.56
CA MET A 67 7.13 22.49 6.32
C MET A 67 7.05 22.99 7.76
N GLY A 68 5.89 22.85 8.37
CA GLY A 68 5.67 23.22 9.76
C GLY A 68 5.26 24.69 9.95
N ARG A 69 4.53 24.95 11.02
CA ARG A 69 4.06 26.28 11.38
C ARG A 69 3.88 26.39 12.89
N VAL A 70 4.31 27.51 13.45
CA VAL A 70 4.20 27.79 14.90
C VAL A 70 3.52 29.14 15.19
N GLU A 71 3.36 30.00 14.20
CA GLU A 71 2.87 31.36 14.39
C GLU A 71 1.42 31.42 14.89
N ASP A 72 0.59 30.48 14.49
CA ASP A 72 -0.83 30.40 14.87
C ASP A 72 -1.11 29.29 15.90
N ASP A 73 -0.09 28.76 16.55
CA ASP A 73 -0.29 27.76 17.60
C ASP A 73 -0.86 28.41 18.86
N MET A 74 -2.15 28.19 19.08
CA MET A 74 -2.87 28.76 20.24
C MET A 74 -2.41 28.19 21.58
N ASN A 75 -1.82 26.99 21.58
CA ASN A 75 -1.34 26.32 22.79
C ASN A 75 0.12 26.65 23.11
N PHE A 76 0.83 27.34 22.20
CA PHE A 76 2.24 27.68 22.32
C PHE A 76 3.14 26.46 22.60
N THR A 77 2.82 25.32 22.01
CA THR A 77 3.59 24.07 22.19
C THR A 77 4.91 24.10 21.46
N TRP A 78 5.00 24.86 20.36
CA TRP A 78 6.20 25.03 19.52
C TRP A 78 6.75 23.69 19.01
N ASP A 79 5.90 22.72 18.79
CA ASP A 79 6.25 21.35 18.43
C ASP A 79 6.25 21.10 16.92
N ASN A 80 5.93 22.12 16.10
CA ASN A 80 5.97 22.07 14.64
C ASN A 80 6.83 23.20 14.06
N ILE A 81 8.12 23.20 14.45
CA ILE A 81 9.07 24.23 14.03
C ILE A 81 9.25 24.20 12.51
N PRO A 82 9.15 25.38 11.85
CA PRO A 82 9.35 25.47 10.40
C PRO A 82 10.70 24.92 9.97
N ARG A 83 10.70 24.05 8.97
CA ARG A 83 11.91 23.48 8.38
C ARG A 83 11.80 23.38 6.87
N ARG A 84 12.90 23.49 6.18
CA ARG A 84 12.95 23.37 4.73
C ARG A 84 13.04 21.90 4.32
N VAL A 85 12.12 21.46 3.49
CA VAL A 85 12.03 20.08 3.00
C VAL A 85 11.91 20.08 1.48
N THR A 86 12.62 19.18 0.83
CA THR A 86 12.50 18.92 -0.61
C THR A 86 11.69 17.64 -0.83
N VAL A 87 10.59 17.78 -1.56
CA VAL A 87 9.70 16.67 -1.91
C VAL A 87 9.89 16.32 -3.38
N SER A 88 10.03 15.03 -3.69
CA SER A 88 10.07 14.55 -5.08
C SER A 88 8.67 14.61 -5.68
N SER A 89 8.56 14.67 -7.01
CA SER A 89 7.28 14.55 -7.70
C SER A 89 6.62 13.20 -7.39
N PHE A 90 5.32 13.21 -7.17
CA PHE A 90 4.54 12.02 -6.84
C PHE A 90 3.11 12.15 -7.38
N TYR A 91 2.39 11.06 -7.37
CA TYR A 91 0.96 11.05 -7.66
C TYR A 91 0.18 10.92 -6.36
N MET A 92 -0.91 11.64 -6.24
CA MET A 92 -1.81 11.63 -5.09
C MET A 92 -3.25 11.44 -5.55
N ASP A 93 -4.07 10.78 -4.74
CA ASP A 93 -5.50 10.68 -5.01
C ASP A 93 -6.13 12.06 -5.06
N GLU A 94 -7.00 12.26 -6.04
CA GLU A 94 -7.76 13.51 -6.22
C GLU A 94 -8.68 13.79 -5.03
N VAL A 95 -9.21 12.75 -4.41
CA VAL A 95 -10.17 12.79 -3.30
C VAL A 95 -9.82 11.78 -2.22
N GLU A 96 -10.40 11.95 -1.03
CA GLU A 96 -10.35 10.96 0.03
C GLU A 96 -10.91 9.61 -0.44
N VAL A 97 -10.42 8.50 0.11
CA VAL A 97 -10.97 7.16 -0.17
C VAL A 97 -12.44 7.11 0.26
N THR A 98 -13.32 6.83 -0.69
CA THR A 98 -14.76 6.84 -0.47
C THR A 98 -15.27 5.53 0.14
N ASN A 99 -16.46 5.57 0.75
CA ASN A 99 -17.15 4.36 1.19
C ASN A 99 -17.38 3.36 0.04
N GLN A 100 -17.57 3.85 -1.20
CA GLN A 100 -17.70 2.98 -2.36
C GLN A 100 -16.42 2.21 -2.63
N TYR A 101 -15.27 2.87 -2.62
CA TYR A 101 -13.96 2.23 -2.84
C TYR A 101 -13.61 1.25 -1.72
N TRP A 102 -13.96 1.59 -0.48
CA TRP A 102 -13.77 0.67 0.64
C TRP A 102 -14.65 -0.57 0.56
N ARG A 103 -15.90 -0.42 0.13
CA ARG A 103 -16.80 -1.56 -0.10
C ARG A 103 -16.33 -2.46 -1.24
N ASP A 104 -15.70 -1.89 -2.27
CA ASP A 104 -15.09 -2.66 -3.36
C ASP A 104 -13.95 -3.53 -2.81
N TYR A 105 -13.09 -2.96 -1.97
CA TYR A 105 -12.06 -3.71 -1.25
C TYR A 105 -12.65 -4.85 -0.40
N LEU A 106 -13.64 -4.56 0.42
CA LEU A 106 -14.32 -5.58 1.24
C LEU A 106 -14.98 -6.68 0.40
N HIS A 107 -15.58 -6.32 -0.73
CA HIS A 107 -16.17 -7.28 -1.66
C HIS A 107 -15.11 -8.22 -2.23
N TRP A 108 -13.97 -7.68 -2.63
CA TRP A 108 -12.86 -8.50 -3.11
C TRP A 108 -12.33 -9.43 -2.02
N LEU A 109 -12.13 -8.95 -0.81
CA LEU A 109 -11.75 -9.79 0.33
C LEU A 109 -12.76 -10.92 0.58
N GLN A 110 -14.06 -10.61 0.51
CA GLN A 110 -15.11 -11.61 0.68
C GLN A 110 -15.07 -12.67 -0.44
N MET A 111 -14.77 -12.28 -1.66
CA MET A 111 -14.69 -13.20 -2.80
C MET A 111 -13.46 -14.13 -2.68
N VAL A 112 -12.32 -13.59 -2.27
CA VAL A 112 -11.05 -14.36 -2.20
C VAL A 112 -10.94 -15.17 -0.91
N TYR A 113 -11.30 -14.58 0.23
CA TYR A 113 -11.04 -15.16 1.55
C TYR A 113 -12.32 -15.56 2.30
N GLY A 114 -13.50 -15.24 1.80
CA GLY A 114 -14.75 -15.36 2.55
C GLY A 114 -15.05 -16.73 3.10
N ASP A 115 -14.71 -17.78 2.35
CA ASP A 115 -14.96 -19.17 2.74
C ASP A 115 -13.84 -19.74 3.64
N SER A 116 -12.61 -19.28 3.45
CA SER A 116 -11.42 -19.84 4.11
C SER A 116 -11.01 -19.03 5.35
N TYR A 117 -11.11 -17.70 5.29
CA TYR A 117 -10.55 -16.79 6.31
C TYR A 117 -11.45 -15.60 6.61
N PRO A 118 -12.63 -15.79 7.21
CA PRO A 118 -13.58 -14.71 7.50
C PRO A 118 -13.00 -13.63 8.44
N GLU A 119 -11.95 -13.94 9.19
CA GLU A 119 -11.28 -13.00 10.08
C GLU A 119 -10.57 -11.86 9.35
N ILE A 120 -10.04 -12.11 8.15
CA ILE A 120 -9.42 -11.08 7.32
C ILE A 120 -10.45 -10.00 7.00
N ILE A 121 -11.67 -10.41 6.66
CA ILE A 121 -12.76 -9.48 6.36
C ILE A 121 -13.14 -8.70 7.62
N ASN A 122 -13.25 -9.38 8.77
CA ASN A 122 -13.57 -8.73 10.03
C ASN A 122 -12.51 -7.70 10.44
N LYS A 123 -11.22 -8.00 10.20
CA LYS A 123 -10.11 -7.06 10.45
C LYS A 123 -10.13 -5.86 9.50
N ALA A 124 -10.67 -6.00 8.28
CA ALA A 124 -10.78 -4.93 7.29
C ALA A 124 -12.02 -4.04 7.46
N LEU A 125 -12.99 -4.45 8.28
CA LEU A 125 -14.20 -3.65 8.53
C LEU A 125 -13.83 -2.38 9.31
N PRO A 126 -14.31 -1.20 8.87
CA PRO A 126 -14.17 0.03 9.63
C PRO A 126 -14.92 -0.04 10.97
N ASP A 127 -14.39 0.61 11.97
CA ASP A 127 -15.09 0.77 13.26
C ASP A 127 -16.24 1.77 13.12
N THR A 128 -17.46 1.26 13.07
CA THR A 128 -18.65 2.10 12.97
C THR A 128 -19.04 2.75 14.29
N LEU A 129 -18.48 2.31 15.42
CA LEU A 129 -18.79 2.88 16.73
C LEU A 129 -18.18 4.28 16.94
N VAL A 130 -17.28 4.70 16.07
CA VAL A 130 -16.72 6.06 16.06
C VAL A 130 -17.78 7.14 15.90
N TRP A 131 -18.97 6.80 15.39
CA TRP A 131 -20.11 7.71 15.28
C TRP A 131 -20.83 7.97 16.59
N ARG A 132 -20.60 7.16 17.63
CA ARG A 132 -21.28 7.33 18.92
C ARG A 132 -20.61 8.40 19.74
N GLU A 133 -21.27 9.52 19.86
CA GLU A 133 -20.86 10.61 20.72
C GLU A 133 -21.82 10.79 21.90
N LYS A 134 -21.32 11.41 22.98
CA LYS A 134 -22.15 11.75 24.14
C LYS A 134 -23.12 12.84 23.75
N MET A 135 -24.38 12.67 24.08
CA MET A 135 -25.46 13.62 23.85
C MET A 135 -25.93 13.75 22.40
N GLU A 136 -25.47 12.90 21.51
CA GLU A 136 -25.93 12.86 20.11
C GLU A 136 -26.59 11.51 19.77
N TYR A 137 -27.57 11.54 18.87
CA TYR A 137 -28.23 10.35 18.36
C TYR A 137 -27.74 10.03 16.96
N ASN A 138 -26.60 9.35 16.87
CA ASN A 138 -25.92 9.02 15.60
C ASN A 138 -26.07 7.54 15.20
N GLU A 139 -26.97 6.78 15.82
CA GLU A 139 -27.20 5.37 15.48
C GLU A 139 -27.49 5.12 13.98
N PRO A 140 -28.21 5.99 13.24
CA PRO A 140 -28.37 5.82 11.80
C PRO A 140 -27.04 5.84 11.04
N LEU A 141 -26.05 6.62 11.48
CA LEU A 141 -24.70 6.65 10.87
C LEU A 141 -23.90 5.39 11.22
N VAL A 142 -24.02 4.88 12.44
CA VAL A 142 -23.42 3.60 12.86
C VAL A 142 -23.86 2.46 11.94
N GLU A 143 -25.13 2.42 11.58
CA GLU A 143 -25.71 1.34 10.79
C GLU A 143 -25.55 1.54 9.28
N LEU A 144 -25.67 2.78 8.79
CA LEU A 144 -25.91 3.06 7.38
C LEU A 144 -24.74 3.75 6.68
N TYR A 145 -23.88 4.47 7.38
CA TYR A 145 -22.89 5.32 6.73
C TYR A 145 -21.98 4.58 5.75
N LEU A 146 -21.46 3.43 6.12
CA LEU A 146 -20.62 2.61 5.22
C LEU A 146 -21.44 1.92 4.12
N ARG A 147 -22.68 1.54 4.42
CA ARG A 147 -23.45 0.56 3.62
C ARG A 147 -24.46 1.19 2.67
N HIS A 148 -25.05 2.31 3.07
CA HIS A 148 -26.14 2.90 2.31
C HIS A 148 -25.63 3.67 1.07
N PRO A 149 -26.24 3.50 -0.11
CA PRO A 149 -25.79 4.14 -1.35
C PRO A 149 -25.72 5.66 -1.30
N ALA A 150 -26.53 6.32 -0.47
CA ALA A 150 -26.50 7.78 -0.29
C ALA A 150 -25.14 8.30 0.19
N TYR A 151 -24.37 7.48 0.88
CA TYR A 151 -23.03 7.81 1.39
C TYR A 151 -21.90 7.21 0.54
N SER A 152 -22.18 6.76 -0.68
CA SER A 152 -21.16 6.14 -1.54
C SER A 152 -20.00 7.07 -1.82
N ASP A 153 -20.27 8.35 -2.08
CA ASP A 153 -19.28 9.38 -2.42
C ASP A 153 -18.81 10.17 -1.19
N TYR A 154 -19.03 9.66 0.01
CA TYR A 154 -18.51 10.22 1.24
C TYR A 154 -17.23 9.50 1.65
N PRO A 155 -16.29 10.16 2.36
CA PRO A 155 -15.05 9.54 2.79
C PRO A 155 -15.32 8.37 3.75
N VAL A 156 -14.51 7.32 3.68
CA VAL A 156 -14.56 6.24 4.67
C VAL A 156 -14.05 6.73 6.03
N VAL A 157 -14.75 6.36 7.09
CA VAL A 157 -14.45 6.77 8.47
C VAL A 157 -14.36 5.54 9.37
N GLY A 158 -13.53 5.61 10.42
CA GLY A 158 -13.34 4.52 11.37
C GLY A 158 -12.31 3.48 10.92
N VAL A 159 -11.41 3.84 10.01
CA VAL A 159 -10.30 3.00 9.57
C VAL A 159 -9.04 3.31 10.36
N ASN A 160 -8.25 2.31 10.66
CA ASN A 160 -6.97 2.47 11.31
C ASN A 160 -5.81 2.48 10.29
N TRP A 161 -4.61 2.79 10.76
CA TRP A 161 -3.42 2.93 9.92
C TRP A 161 -3.05 1.62 9.19
N LEU A 162 -3.17 0.46 9.86
CA LEU A 162 -2.89 -0.84 9.24
C LEU A 162 -3.87 -1.14 8.13
N GLN A 163 -5.18 -0.99 8.39
CA GLN A 163 -6.22 -1.16 7.37
C GLN A 163 -6.00 -0.26 6.15
N SER A 164 -5.54 0.97 6.37
CA SER A 164 -5.25 1.90 5.27
C SER A 164 -4.04 1.45 4.44
N ASN A 165 -3.00 0.88 5.06
CA ASN A 165 -1.86 0.30 4.34
C ASN A 165 -2.26 -0.95 3.55
N ASP A 166 -3.07 -1.84 4.15
CA ASP A 166 -3.57 -3.04 3.48
C ASP A 166 -4.43 -2.69 2.27
N TYR A 167 -5.26 -1.66 2.38
CA TYR A 167 -6.00 -1.10 1.26
C TYR A 167 -5.07 -0.61 0.14
N CYS A 168 -3.99 0.10 0.47
CA CYS A 168 -3.01 0.56 -0.52
C CYS A 168 -2.31 -0.61 -1.23
N ALA A 169 -1.96 -1.66 -0.50
CA ALA A 169 -1.37 -2.87 -1.05
C ALA A 169 -2.34 -3.57 -2.01
N TRP A 170 -3.57 -3.82 -1.55
CA TRP A 170 -4.64 -4.38 -2.38
C TRP A 170 -4.86 -3.59 -3.66
N ARG A 171 -4.96 -2.27 -3.58
CA ARG A 171 -5.16 -1.40 -4.74
C ARG A 171 -3.99 -1.51 -5.73
N SER A 172 -2.76 -1.58 -5.24
CA SER A 172 -1.57 -1.76 -6.07
C SER A 172 -1.68 -3.04 -6.90
N ASP A 173 -2.08 -4.12 -6.26
CA ASP A 173 -2.22 -5.42 -6.90
C ASP A 173 -3.35 -5.44 -7.93
N ARG A 174 -4.52 -4.88 -7.59
CA ARG A 174 -5.66 -4.83 -8.54
C ARG A 174 -5.37 -3.97 -9.77
N VAL A 175 -4.68 -2.85 -9.59
CA VAL A 175 -4.31 -1.97 -10.72
C VAL A 175 -3.28 -2.66 -11.62
N ASN A 176 -2.26 -3.27 -11.07
CA ASN A 176 -1.24 -3.98 -11.84
C ASN A 176 -1.79 -5.23 -12.52
N GLU A 177 -2.69 -5.97 -11.87
CA GLU A 177 -3.40 -7.09 -12.48
C GLU A 177 -4.20 -6.64 -13.70
N LEU A 178 -4.96 -5.55 -13.56
CA LEU A 178 -5.75 -5.01 -14.68
C LEU A 178 -4.85 -4.59 -15.85
N ILE A 179 -3.71 -3.98 -15.57
CA ILE A 179 -2.73 -3.63 -16.61
C ILE A 179 -2.22 -4.87 -17.33
N LEU A 180 -1.82 -5.91 -16.59
CA LEU A 180 -1.33 -7.16 -17.19
C LEU A 180 -2.40 -7.91 -17.99
N ILE A 181 -3.66 -7.86 -17.55
CA ILE A 181 -4.79 -8.41 -18.32
C ILE A 181 -4.98 -7.64 -19.62
N ARG A 182 -4.93 -6.32 -19.57
CA ARG A 182 -5.09 -5.45 -20.74
C ARG A 182 -3.95 -5.63 -21.74
N GLU A 183 -2.73 -5.83 -21.27
CA GLU A 183 -1.57 -6.17 -22.11
C GLU A 183 -1.61 -7.64 -22.62
N GLY A 184 -2.61 -8.42 -22.23
CA GLY A 184 -2.78 -9.79 -22.69
C GLY A 184 -1.81 -10.81 -22.08
N LEU A 185 -1.24 -10.48 -20.93
CA LEU A 185 -0.29 -11.33 -20.20
C LEU A 185 -0.97 -12.23 -19.16
N LEU A 186 -2.08 -11.76 -18.58
CA LEU A 186 -2.91 -12.54 -17.66
C LEU A 186 -4.31 -12.76 -18.21
N VAL A 187 -4.95 -13.82 -17.75
CA VAL A 187 -6.35 -14.10 -18.05
C VAL A 187 -7.23 -13.40 -17.03
N ALA A 188 -8.27 -12.70 -17.54
CA ALA A 188 -9.29 -12.14 -16.67
C ALA A 188 -10.20 -13.27 -16.15
N ASN A 189 -9.89 -13.82 -15.00
CA ASN A 189 -10.69 -14.88 -14.40
C ASN A 189 -10.99 -14.61 -12.92
N PRO A 190 -11.97 -13.71 -12.63
CA PRO A 190 -12.32 -13.37 -11.26
C PRO A 190 -12.93 -14.54 -10.46
N GLN A 191 -13.42 -15.59 -11.13
CA GLN A 191 -14.07 -16.72 -10.46
C GLN A 191 -13.11 -17.79 -9.94
N THR A 192 -11.85 -17.76 -10.38
CA THR A 192 -10.81 -18.70 -9.91
C THR A 192 -9.85 -18.06 -8.92
N GLN A 193 -10.05 -16.79 -8.58
CA GLN A 193 -9.25 -16.17 -7.53
C GLN A 193 -9.66 -16.76 -6.17
N SER A 194 -8.75 -17.48 -5.59
CA SER A 194 -8.83 -18.05 -4.24
C SER A 194 -7.69 -17.50 -3.41
N ASP A 195 -7.70 -17.80 -2.14
CA ASP A 195 -6.63 -17.47 -1.20
C ASP A 195 -5.22 -17.86 -1.67
N GLY A 196 -5.06 -18.98 -2.39
CA GLY A 196 -3.78 -19.43 -2.95
C GLY A 196 -3.41 -18.83 -4.31
N ASP A 197 -4.41 -18.51 -5.13
CA ASP A 197 -4.22 -18.19 -6.55
C ASP A 197 -4.44 -16.71 -6.88
N HIS A 198 -4.81 -15.87 -5.90
CA HIS A 198 -5.03 -14.46 -6.15
C HIS A 198 -3.75 -13.75 -6.59
N PHE A 199 -3.93 -12.74 -7.43
CA PHE A 199 -2.80 -11.98 -7.94
C PHE A 199 -2.23 -11.05 -6.86
N THR A 200 -0.94 -11.12 -6.63
CA THR A 200 -0.15 -10.08 -5.97
C THR A 200 1.02 -9.68 -6.85
N THR A 201 1.28 -8.40 -6.93
CA THR A 201 2.39 -7.85 -7.75
C THR A 201 3.73 -8.46 -7.35
N ASP A 202 3.96 -8.65 -6.06
CA ASP A 202 5.21 -9.21 -5.56
C ASP A 202 5.38 -10.68 -5.92
N ALA A 203 4.33 -11.50 -5.79
CA ALA A 203 4.39 -12.90 -6.18
C ALA A 203 4.63 -13.05 -7.69
N TYR A 204 3.99 -12.21 -8.49
CA TYR A 204 4.20 -12.19 -9.94
C TYR A 204 5.64 -11.82 -10.31
N LEU A 205 6.19 -10.75 -9.71
CA LEU A 205 7.57 -10.30 -9.97
C LEU A 205 8.63 -11.30 -9.52
N ASN A 206 8.35 -12.08 -8.48
CA ASN A 206 9.26 -13.12 -7.99
C ASN A 206 9.05 -14.49 -8.66
N GLY A 207 8.11 -14.60 -9.61
CA GLY A 207 7.82 -15.86 -10.30
C GLY A 207 7.03 -16.87 -9.48
N GLN A 208 6.44 -16.45 -8.37
CA GLN A 208 5.65 -17.30 -7.44
C GLN A 208 4.14 -17.21 -7.68
N TYR A 209 3.71 -16.49 -8.69
CA TYR A 209 2.30 -16.41 -9.06
C TYR A 209 1.87 -17.70 -9.76
N GLU A 210 0.87 -18.38 -9.22
CA GLU A 210 0.37 -19.68 -9.69
C GLU A 210 -0.91 -19.58 -10.53
N GLY A 211 -1.49 -18.38 -10.65
CA GLY A 211 -2.70 -18.16 -11.44
C GLY A 211 -2.49 -18.30 -12.94
N GLU A 212 -3.60 -18.32 -13.67
CA GLU A 212 -3.62 -18.56 -15.12
C GLU A 212 -3.02 -17.39 -15.90
N LYS A 213 -2.05 -17.68 -16.76
CA LYS A 213 -1.39 -16.71 -17.65
C LYS A 213 -1.97 -16.83 -19.07
N ALA A 214 -2.19 -15.68 -19.71
CA ALA A 214 -2.68 -15.63 -21.10
C ALA A 214 -1.52 -15.80 -22.09
N ALA A 215 -0.31 -15.42 -21.73
CA ALA A 215 0.89 -15.54 -22.53
C ALA A 215 2.08 -15.94 -21.63
N ASP A 216 3.13 -16.46 -22.27
CA ASP A 216 4.36 -16.88 -21.59
C ASP A 216 5.15 -15.70 -20.98
N GLY A 217 4.75 -14.48 -21.28
CA GLY A 217 5.38 -13.25 -20.82
C GLY A 217 6.04 -12.44 -21.92
N VAL A 218 7.05 -11.65 -21.56
CA VAL A 218 7.87 -10.89 -22.50
C VAL A 218 9.11 -11.69 -22.90
N VAL A 219 9.63 -11.47 -24.10
CA VAL A 219 10.84 -12.16 -24.58
C VAL A 219 12.03 -11.83 -23.69
N ASP A 220 12.71 -12.85 -23.21
CA ASP A 220 13.92 -12.70 -22.41
C ASP A 220 15.14 -12.58 -23.34
N LEU A 221 15.67 -11.38 -23.46
CA LEU A 221 16.85 -11.09 -24.27
C LEU A 221 18.17 -11.29 -23.52
N SER A 222 18.12 -11.80 -22.30
CA SER A 222 19.32 -12.07 -21.51
C SER A 222 20.17 -13.16 -22.15
N PRO A 223 21.49 -12.98 -22.26
CA PRO A 223 22.40 -14.01 -22.80
C PRO A 223 22.42 -15.32 -22.01
N LYS A 224 21.92 -15.28 -20.76
CA LYS A 224 21.82 -16.42 -19.85
C LYS A 224 20.37 -16.80 -19.56
N ALA A 225 19.44 -16.40 -20.41
CA ALA A 225 18.04 -16.73 -20.25
C ALA A 225 17.86 -18.24 -20.09
N ALA A 226 17.14 -18.64 -19.07
CA ALA A 226 16.78 -20.04 -18.84
C ALA A 226 15.57 -20.45 -19.71
N SER A 227 14.80 -19.47 -20.20
CA SER A 227 13.61 -19.62 -21.02
C SER A 227 13.57 -18.51 -22.08
N GLU A 228 12.84 -18.72 -23.16
CA GLU A 228 12.62 -17.72 -24.22
C GLU A 228 11.78 -16.53 -23.72
N PHE A 229 10.95 -16.77 -22.72
CA PHE A 229 10.04 -15.77 -22.14
C PHE A 229 10.27 -15.65 -20.63
N ARG A 230 9.99 -14.47 -20.12
CA ARG A 230 10.02 -14.14 -18.69
C ARG A 230 8.80 -13.32 -18.26
N ASN A 231 8.54 -13.29 -16.97
CA ASN A 231 7.56 -12.35 -16.43
C ASN A 231 8.02 -10.90 -16.66
N VAL A 232 7.04 -10.00 -16.71
CA VAL A 232 7.32 -8.55 -16.75
C VAL A 232 8.08 -8.15 -15.48
N ARG A 233 9.07 -7.30 -15.64
CA ARG A 233 9.82 -6.66 -14.54
C ARG A 233 9.42 -5.20 -14.40
N ILE A 234 9.79 -4.59 -13.29
CA ILE A 234 9.54 -3.16 -13.05
C ILE A 234 10.28 -2.31 -14.10
N GLU A 235 11.45 -2.76 -14.52
CA GLU A 235 12.29 -2.09 -15.54
C GLU A 235 11.66 -2.05 -16.94
N ASP A 236 10.68 -2.91 -17.20
CA ASP A 236 9.94 -2.90 -18.47
C ASP A 236 8.96 -1.72 -18.56
N GLY A 237 8.68 -1.04 -17.44
CA GLY A 237 7.83 0.16 -17.39
C GLY A 237 6.33 -0.11 -17.56
N VAL A 238 5.90 -1.37 -17.55
CA VAL A 238 4.48 -1.77 -17.70
C VAL A 238 3.73 -1.62 -16.38
N LEU A 239 4.35 -2.06 -15.29
CA LEU A 239 3.72 -2.05 -13.97
C LEU A 239 3.85 -0.69 -13.28
N LEU A 240 2.83 -0.30 -12.56
CA LEU A 240 2.85 0.90 -11.72
C LEU A 240 3.58 0.63 -10.40
N PRO A 241 4.27 1.64 -9.85
CA PRO A 241 4.76 1.60 -8.48
C PRO A 241 3.64 1.37 -7.47
N ARG A 242 4.02 0.91 -6.28
CA ARG A 242 3.05 0.67 -5.21
C ARG A 242 2.34 1.95 -4.78
N TYR A 243 1.04 1.84 -4.58
CA TYR A 243 0.27 2.81 -3.82
C TYR A 243 0.66 2.70 -2.33
N ARG A 244 0.72 3.81 -1.66
CA ARG A 244 1.04 3.90 -0.23
C ARG A 244 0.38 5.13 0.38
N LEU A 245 0.34 5.21 1.68
CA LEU A 245 0.01 6.46 2.34
C LEU A 245 1.05 7.54 1.99
N PRO A 246 0.66 8.81 1.88
CA PRO A 246 1.62 9.90 1.72
C PRO A 246 2.44 10.07 3.00
N THR A 247 3.63 10.60 2.90
CA THR A 247 4.33 11.15 4.06
C THR A 247 3.67 12.45 4.49
N GLU A 248 3.85 12.87 5.74
CA GLU A 248 3.33 14.15 6.23
C GLU A 248 3.86 15.32 5.38
N ALA A 249 5.13 15.25 4.98
CA ALA A 249 5.74 16.26 4.12
C ALA A 249 5.10 16.31 2.72
N GLU A 250 4.80 15.16 2.12
CA GLU A 250 4.10 15.08 0.84
C GLU A 250 2.68 15.64 0.96
N TRP A 251 1.99 15.25 2.04
CA TRP A 251 0.62 15.71 2.29
C TRP A 251 0.56 17.23 2.49
N GLU A 252 1.44 17.79 3.33
CA GLU A 252 1.49 19.22 3.60
C GLU A 252 1.89 20.02 2.35
N TYR A 253 2.86 19.51 1.58
CA TYR A 253 3.26 20.09 0.31
C TYR A 253 2.11 20.14 -0.69
N ALA A 254 1.41 19.03 -0.83
CA ALA A 254 0.23 18.92 -1.70
C ALA A 254 -0.92 19.83 -1.25
N ALA A 255 -1.14 19.94 0.05
CA ALA A 255 -2.20 20.79 0.61
C ALA A 255 -1.99 22.28 0.32
N ILE A 256 -0.75 22.76 0.41
CA ILE A 256 -0.43 24.16 0.18
C ILE A 256 -0.64 24.58 -1.28
N GLY A 257 -0.45 23.67 -2.25
CA GLY A 257 -0.78 23.88 -3.65
C GLY A 257 -0.01 25.05 -4.30
N LEU A 258 1.31 25.11 -4.11
CA LEU A 258 2.16 26.20 -4.59
C LEU A 258 2.71 25.94 -6.00
N ILE A 259 1.84 25.72 -6.98
CA ILE A 259 2.25 25.50 -8.38
C ILE A 259 3.03 26.72 -8.92
N GLY A 260 4.15 26.43 -9.55
CA GLY A 260 5.01 27.44 -10.19
C GLY A 260 5.91 28.21 -9.22
N ASN A 261 5.80 28.00 -7.93
CA ASN A 261 6.61 28.67 -6.91
C ASN A 261 7.82 27.84 -6.43
N SER A 262 7.90 26.58 -6.83
CA SER A 262 8.95 25.65 -6.41
C SER A 262 10.35 26.01 -6.90
N TYR A 263 10.48 26.74 -8.02
CA TYR A 263 11.78 27.04 -8.63
C TYR A 263 12.56 28.17 -7.95
N GLN A 264 11.91 29.13 -7.36
CA GLN A 264 12.59 30.34 -6.91
C GLN A 264 12.44 30.67 -5.43
N GLU A 265 11.57 29.95 -4.72
CA GLU A 265 11.29 30.19 -3.29
C GLU A 265 11.09 31.68 -2.94
N LEU A 266 10.49 32.43 -3.84
CA LEU A 266 10.18 33.85 -3.62
C LEU A 266 8.98 34.07 -2.70
N ILE A 267 8.43 32.98 -2.16
CA ILE A 267 7.29 33.06 -1.24
C ILE A 267 7.86 33.38 0.14
N THR A 268 7.64 34.60 0.56
CA THR A 268 7.98 35.06 1.91
C THR A 268 6.88 34.73 2.91
N ASP A 269 5.64 34.64 2.43
CA ASP A 269 4.45 34.37 3.25
C ASP A 269 3.84 33.04 2.87
N ARG A 270 3.74 32.13 3.82
CA ARG A 270 3.13 30.82 3.66
C ARG A 270 1.60 30.96 3.54
N ARG A 271 0.97 30.19 2.65
CA ARG A 271 -0.48 30.06 2.62
C ARG A 271 -1.00 29.44 3.92
N THR A 272 -2.12 29.97 4.41
CA THR A 272 -2.82 29.41 5.57
C THR A 272 -3.73 28.27 5.17
N TYR A 273 -4.32 28.34 3.98
CA TYR A 273 -5.29 27.40 3.44
C TYR A 273 -4.86 26.89 2.06
N PRO A 274 -5.43 25.78 1.58
CA PRO A 274 -5.20 25.26 0.22
C PRO A 274 -5.60 26.20 -0.91
N TRP A 275 -6.27 27.29 -0.60
CA TRP A 275 -6.70 28.31 -1.56
C TRP A 275 -6.01 29.65 -1.31
N ASN A 276 -6.18 30.57 -2.24
CA ASN A 276 -5.68 31.92 -2.12
C ASN A 276 -6.50 32.73 -1.11
N GLY A 277 -5.84 33.49 -0.24
CA GLY A 277 -6.47 34.33 0.77
C GLY A 277 -6.45 33.71 2.17
N HIS A 278 -6.86 34.51 3.16
CA HIS A 278 -6.83 34.18 4.59
C HIS A 278 -8.22 33.87 5.17
N TYR A 279 -9.22 33.75 4.30
CA TYR A 279 -10.62 33.59 4.69
C TYR A 279 -11.14 32.22 4.35
N VAL A 280 -11.96 31.66 5.24
CA VAL A 280 -12.72 30.41 5.02
C VAL A 280 -13.93 30.62 4.13
N ARG A 281 -14.32 31.86 3.87
CA ARG A 281 -15.43 32.19 2.99
C ARG A 281 -14.93 32.68 1.63
N ASN A 282 -15.69 32.35 0.61
CA ASN A 282 -15.45 32.88 -0.74
C ASN A 282 -15.72 34.36 -0.79
N ASP A 283 -14.75 35.16 -1.18
CA ASP A 283 -14.76 36.62 -1.26
C ASP A 283 -14.95 37.15 -2.68
N ASP A 284 -15.23 36.30 -3.67
CA ASP A 284 -15.50 36.69 -5.06
C ASP A 284 -16.71 37.62 -5.16
N ASN A 285 -16.44 38.91 -5.24
CA ASN A 285 -17.45 39.95 -5.29
C ASN A 285 -18.40 39.76 -6.50
N GLY A 286 -19.65 39.42 -6.20
CA GLY A 286 -20.71 39.26 -7.20
C GLY A 286 -20.82 37.90 -7.85
N GLY A 287 -19.99 36.93 -7.46
CA GLY A 287 -20.07 35.52 -7.90
C GLY A 287 -21.20 34.74 -7.20
N LYS A 288 -21.68 33.68 -7.83
CA LYS A 288 -22.70 32.77 -7.30
C LYS A 288 -22.31 32.20 -5.91
N PHE A 289 -21.04 32.08 -5.64
CA PHE A 289 -20.49 31.49 -4.44
C PHE A 289 -20.03 32.50 -3.38
N PHE A 290 -20.32 33.80 -3.58
CA PHE A 290 -19.94 34.83 -2.61
C PHE A 290 -20.45 34.51 -1.20
N GLY A 291 -19.54 34.50 -0.24
CA GLY A 291 -19.85 34.25 1.18
C GLY A 291 -20.07 32.80 1.55
N THR A 292 -20.03 31.86 0.59
CA THR A 292 -20.07 30.41 0.90
C THR A 292 -18.79 29.97 1.56
N ILE A 293 -18.89 28.96 2.41
CA ILE A 293 -17.74 28.36 3.10
C ILE A 293 -16.98 27.43 2.14
N ARG A 294 -15.67 27.40 2.23
CA ARG A 294 -14.76 26.69 1.33
C ARG A 294 -14.32 25.32 1.81
N SER A 295 -14.64 24.95 3.05
CA SER A 295 -14.31 23.64 3.60
C SER A 295 -15.28 23.22 4.68
N ASN A 296 -15.36 21.93 4.95
CA ASN A 296 -16.16 21.35 6.01
C ASN A 296 -15.37 21.29 7.31
N PHE A 297 -15.78 21.98 8.36
CA PHE A 297 -15.10 21.98 9.65
C PHE A 297 -16.05 22.34 10.81
N VAL A 298 -15.72 21.87 12.00
CA VAL A 298 -16.47 22.18 13.22
C VAL A 298 -16.23 23.63 13.63
N ARG A 299 -17.29 24.41 13.79
CA ARG A 299 -17.20 25.86 14.07
C ARG A 299 -17.50 26.25 15.50
N GLY A 300 -17.55 25.34 16.41
CA GLY A 300 -17.79 25.61 17.83
C GLY A 300 -18.60 24.52 18.50
N SER A 301 -19.05 24.78 19.73
CA SER A 301 -19.88 23.84 20.49
C SER A 301 -21.33 23.97 20.06
N GLY A 302 -22.02 22.87 19.83
CA GLY A 302 -23.43 22.82 19.46
C GLY A 302 -23.65 22.36 18.02
N ASP A 303 -24.67 22.91 17.36
CA ASP A 303 -24.91 22.64 15.95
C ASP A 303 -23.74 23.20 15.13
N TYR A 304 -23.06 22.39 14.43
CA TYR A 304 -21.81 22.56 13.65
C TYR A 304 -21.55 23.94 13.03
N MET A 305 -22.50 24.86 13.10
CA MET A 305 -22.45 26.13 12.37
C MET A 305 -22.73 27.36 13.21
N GLY A 306 -22.95 27.21 14.49
CA GLY A 306 -23.29 28.30 15.39
C GLY A 306 -24.65 28.93 15.12
N VAL A 307 -25.50 28.33 14.28
CA VAL A 307 -26.88 28.75 14.01
C VAL A 307 -27.76 27.50 13.94
N ALA A 308 -28.57 27.29 14.93
CA ALA A 308 -29.43 26.11 15.05
C ALA A 308 -30.27 25.86 13.79
N GLY A 309 -30.16 24.63 13.28
CA GLY A 309 -30.94 24.16 12.15
C GLY A 309 -30.54 24.73 10.78
N TYR A 310 -29.35 25.32 10.65
CA TYR A 310 -28.88 25.88 9.38
C TYR A 310 -27.49 25.40 8.99
N LEU A 311 -27.37 24.72 7.83
CA LEU A 311 -26.10 24.22 7.28
C LEU A 311 -25.37 25.32 6.51
N ASN A 312 -24.30 25.90 7.07
CA ASN A 312 -23.52 26.97 6.42
C ASN A 312 -22.43 26.46 5.50
N ASP A 313 -21.92 25.25 5.75
CA ASP A 313 -20.86 24.60 4.97
C ASP A 313 -21.37 23.49 4.07
N ALA A 314 -22.68 23.32 3.99
CA ALA A 314 -23.37 22.30 3.20
C ALA A 314 -23.18 20.86 3.69
N ALA A 315 -22.65 20.68 4.90
CA ALA A 315 -22.47 19.36 5.53
C ALA A 315 -23.03 19.33 6.94
N GLU A 316 -23.52 18.19 7.38
CA GLU A 316 -23.94 17.94 8.75
C GLU A 316 -22.76 17.47 9.62
N ILE A 317 -22.06 16.42 9.20
CA ILE A 317 -20.83 15.93 9.84
C ILE A 317 -19.74 15.83 8.78
N THR A 318 -19.87 14.90 7.82
CA THR A 318 -18.98 14.75 6.68
C THR A 318 -19.66 15.25 5.42
N ALA A 319 -18.87 15.68 4.44
CA ALA A 319 -19.34 16.10 3.12
C ALA A 319 -18.92 15.08 2.06
N GLN A 320 -19.58 15.13 0.91
CA GLN A 320 -19.13 14.39 -0.27
C GLN A 320 -17.73 14.85 -0.69
N VAL A 321 -16.93 13.92 -1.21
CA VAL A 321 -15.52 14.18 -1.53
C VAL A 321 -15.29 15.28 -2.58
N TYR A 322 -16.30 15.60 -3.39
CA TYR A 322 -16.27 16.68 -4.37
C TYR A 322 -17.08 17.92 -3.97
N ALA A 323 -17.47 18.05 -2.71
CA ALA A 323 -18.38 19.10 -2.26
C ALA A 323 -17.81 20.53 -2.34
N TYR A 324 -16.49 20.65 -2.25
CA TYR A 324 -15.79 21.94 -2.22
C TYR A 324 -14.83 22.07 -3.41
N PRO A 325 -14.42 23.28 -3.78
CA PRO A 325 -13.46 23.49 -4.86
C PRO A 325 -12.08 22.87 -4.51
N PRO A 326 -11.40 22.28 -5.50
CA PRO A 326 -10.07 21.73 -5.30
C PRO A 326 -9.01 22.85 -5.12
N ASN A 327 -7.83 22.45 -4.65
CA ASN A 327 -6.67 23.31 -4.63
C ASN A 327 -6.00 23.46 -6.02
N ASP A 328 -4.86 24.13 -6.09
CA ASP A 328 -4.16 24.40 -7.35
C ASP A 328 -3.65 23.13 -8.06
N TYR A 329 -3.46 22.01 -7.34
CA TYR A 329 -3.12 20.70 -7.92
C TYR A 329 -4.34 19.90 -8.39
N GLY A 330 -5.55 20.34 -8.06
CA GLY A 330 -6.78 19.59 -8.33
C GLY A 330 -7.18 18.64 -7.21
N LEU A 331 -6.58 18.76 -6.03
CA LEU A 331 -6.89 17.92 -4.86
C LEU A 331 -8.03 18.55 -4.06
N TYR A 332 -9.00 17.71 -3.69
CA TYR A 332 -10.18 18.13 -2.93
C TYR A 332 -9.96 17.94 -1.43
N ASN A 333 -10.70 18.67 -0.64
CA ASN A 333 -10.81 18.55 0.82
C ASN A 333 -9.48 18.56 1.61
N MET A 334 -8.39 19.10 1.03
CA MET A 334 -7.11 19.26 1.73
C MET A 334 -7.19 20.20 2.96
N SER A 335 -8.38 20.61 3.35
CA SER A 335 -8.67 21.39 4.55
C SER A 335 -10.03 20.99 5.08
N GLY A 336 -10.06 20.25 6.17
CA GLY A 336 -11.29 19.82 6.82
C GLY A 336 -11.81 18.46 6.34
N ASN A 337 -13.08 18.23 6.45
CA ASN A 337 -13.84 17.03 6.18
C ASN A 337 -13.48 15.86 7.12
N VAL A 338 -12.43 15.09 6.84
CA VAL A 338 -11.94 14.01 7.72
C VAL A 338 -10.44 14.14 7.96
N SER A 339 -9.97 13.56 9.07
CA SER A 339 -8.54 13.39 9.33
C SER A 339 -8.00 12.24 8.50
N GLU A 340 -6.83 12.40 7.92
CA GLU A 340 -6.23 11.43 7.01
C GLU A 340 -4.95 10.85 7.61
N TRP A 341 -4.78 9.54 7.43
CA TRP A 341 -3.57 8.86 7.85
C TRP A 341 -2.41 9.17 6.91
N VAL A 342 -1.25 9.45 7.51
CA VAL A 342 0.02 9.55 6.81
C VAL A 342 0.93 8.38 7.18
N MET A 343 1.98 8.15 6.39
CA MET A 343 2.90 7.04 6.60
C MET A 343 3.73 7.22 7.89
N ASP A 344 4.02 8.47 8.25
CA ASP A 344 4.93 8.80 9.34
C ASP A 344 4.25 8.79 10.70
N VAL A 345 5.06 8.54 11.73
CA VAL A 345 4.61 8.71 13.11
C VAL A 345 4.80 10.17 13.52
N TYR A 346 3.73 10.80 14.01
CA TYR A 346 3.85 12.14 14.59
C TYR A 346 4.82 12.15 15.76
N ARG A 347 5.75 13.08 15.71
CA ARG A 347 6.63 13.41 16.83
C ARG A 347 6.77 14.93 16.92
N PRO A 348 6.68 15.49 18.13
CA PRO A 348 7.01 16.89 18.34
C PRO A 348 8.41 17.19 17.77
N LEU A 349 8.50 18.17 16.90
CA LEU A 349 9.76 18.54 16.26
C LEU A 349 10.53 19.49 17.19
N SER A 350 11.26 18.93 18.13
CA SER A 350 12.25 19.70 18.90
C SER A 350 13.62 19.63 18.21
N PRO A 351 14.52 20.61 18.45
CA PRO A 351 15.90 20.56 17.97
C PRO A 351 16.67 19.33 18.45
N GLU A 352 16.22 18.70 19.54
CA GLU A 352 16.81 17.51 20.14
C GLU A 352 16.46 16.23 19.38
N ASP A 353 15.41 16.25 18.54
CA ASP A 353 14.97 15.10 17.77
C ASP A 353 15.74 14.88 16.46
N LYS A 354 16.62 15.79 16.09
CA LYS A 354 17.52 15.64 14.96
C LYS A 354 18.68 14.72 15.34
N SER A 355 18.49 13.44 15.26
CA SER A 355 19.56 12.47 15.45
C SER A 355 19.84 11.74 14.15
N GLU A 356 21.07 11.87 13.63
CA GLU A 356 21.56 11.08 12.50
C GLU A 356 21.58 9.57 12.80
N PHE A 357 21.53 9.20 14.08
CA PHE A 357 21.51 7.82 14.55
C PHE A 357 20.10 7.24 14.70
N ARG A 358 19.06 8.00 14.40
CA ARG A 358 17.67 7.54 14.41
C ARG A 358 17.03 7.70 13.03
N PRO A 359 17.43 6.87 12.06
CA PRO A 359 16.94 6.99 10.68
C PRO A 359 15.45 6.67 10.53
N PHE A 360 14.84 6.04 11.54
CA PHE A 360 13.44 5.70 11.55
C PHE A 360 12.71 6.34 12.70
N ARG A 361 11.66 7.04 12.37
CA ARG A 361 10.74 7.61 13.34
C ARG A 361 9.41 6.88 13.27
N GLY A 362 9.42 5.61 13.66
CA GLY A 362 8.24 4.85 13.93
C GLY A 362 7.77 3.90 12.84
N ASN A 363 8.12 4.10 11.59
CA ASN A 363 7.77 3.13 10.55
C ASN A 363 8.72 1.95 10.58
N VAL A 364 8.17 0.77 10.72
CA VAL A 364 8.93 -0.47 10.55
C VAL A 364 8.80 -0.89 9.10
N TYR A 365 9.88 -0.77 8.33
CA TYR A 365 9.90 -1.22 6.95
C TYR A 365 10.04 -2.72 6.90
N GLN A 366 9.34 -3.32 5.95
CA GLN A 366 9.41 -4.75 5.71
C GLN A 366 10.20 -5.05 4.44
N THR A 367 10.89 -6.17 4.45
CA THR A 367 11.58 -6.72 3.29
C THR A 367 11.27 -8.21 3.17
N LYS A 368 11.48 -8.74 1.97
CA LYS A 368 11.28 -10.16 1.69
C LYS A 368 12.27 -11.01 2.47
N VAL A 369 11.83 -12.16 2.95
CA VAL A 369 12.72 -13.16 3.53
C VAL A 369 13.54 -13.78 2.40
N LEU A 370 14.85 -13.87 2.59
CA LEU A 370 15.76 -14.53 1.64
C LEU A 370 16.24 -15.85 2.22
N ASN A 371 16.32 -16.88 1.39
CA ASN A 371 16.97 -18.13 1.67
C ASN A 371 18.49 -17.93 1.81
N SER A 372 19.20 -18.93 2.33
CA SER A 372 20.66 -18.89 2.49
C SER A 372 21.45 -18.75 1.17
N ASP A 373 20.83 -19.07 0.05
CA ASP A 373 21.38 -18.93 -1.30
C ASP A 373 21.11 -17.55 -1.95
N GLY A 374 20.38 -16.67 -1.23
CA GLY A 374 20.02 -15.33 -1.70
C GLY A 374 18.75 -15.27 -2.55
N THR A 375 18.08 -16.40 -2.76
CA THR A 375 16.75 -16.41 -3.41
C THR A 375 15.67 -15.98 -2.44
N VAL A 376 14.53 -15.47 -2.97
CA VAL A 376 13.38 -15.14 -2.14
C VAL A 376 12.77 -16.41 -1.60
N ALA A 377 12.47 -16.44 -0.30
CA ALA A 377 11.82 -17.58 0.34
C ALA A 377 10.44 -17.83 -0.29
N ASP A 378 10.04 -19.08 -0.33
CA ASP A 378 8.71 -19.48 -0.78
C ASP A 378 7.63 -18.76 0.03
N LYS A 379 6.44 -18.65 -0.53
CA LYS A 379 5.27 -18.11 0.16
C LYS A 379 5.03 -18.87 1.46
N TYR A 380 4.30 -18.26 2.39
CA TYR A 380 3.85 -19.03 3.54
C TYR A 380 3.06 -20.24 3.07
N ASP A 381 3.50 -21.42 3.53
CA ASP A 381 2.60 -22.56 3.55
C ASP A 381 1.44 -22.25 4.50
N TYR A 382 0.25 -22.72 4.18
CA TYR A 382 -1.02 -22.37 4.82
C TYR A 382 -1.10 -22.50 6.34
N ASN A 383 -0.10 -23.02 7.00
CA ASN A 383 -0.09 -23.30 8.42
C ASN A 383 1.05 -22.57 9.13
N VAL A 384 0.80 -21.34 9.53
CA VAL A 384 1.68 -20.64 10.49
C VAL A 384 1.12 -20.86 11.89
N TYR A 385 1.89 -21.49 12.73
CA TYR A 385 1.50 -21.80 14.10
C TYR A 385 1.82 -20.64 15.04
N ASP A 386 0.84 -20.22 15.83
CA ASP A 386 1.08 -19.40 17.02
C ASP A 386 1.77 -20.24 18.09
N ILE A 387 3.10 -20.16 18.15
CA ILE A 387 3.95 -20.95 19.03
C ILE A 387 3.59 -20.72 20.49
N GLU A 388 3.26 -19.49 20.86
CA GLU A 388 2.92 -19.12 22.23
C GLU A 388 1.54 -19.63 22.62
N GLY A 389 0.57 -19.47 21.71
CA GLY A 389 -0.79 -19.97 21.87
C GLY A 389 -0.85 -21.49 22.00
N VAL A 390 -0.18 -22.23 21.12
CA VAL A 390 -0.10 -23.71 21.22
C VAL A 390 0.58 -24.16 22.51
N SER A 391 1.66 -23.50 22.91
CA SER A 391 2.34 -23.78 24.18
C SER A 391 1.40 -23.64 25.38
N LYS A 392 0.65 -22.55 25.41
CA LYS A 392 -0.33 -22.27 26.47
C LYS A 392 -1.45 -23.30 26.48
N PHE A 393 -2.00 -23.60 25.30
CA PHE A 393 -3.05 -24.61 25.14
C PHE A 393 -2.62 -25.99 25.69
N LEU A 394 -1.45 -26.50 25.28
CA LEU A 394 -0.98 -27.80 25.74
C LEU A 394 -0.73 -27.83 27.25
N THR A 395 -0.21 -26.74 27.82
CA THR A 395 0.03 -26.62 29.25
C THR A 395 -1.29 -26.59 30.06
N GLU A 396 -2.28 -25.85 29.57
CA GLU A 396 -3.61 -25.80 30.17
C GLU A 396 -4.31 -27.15 30.06
N TYR A 397 -4.23 -27.80 28.90
CA TYR A 397 -4.80 -29.13 28.69
C TYR A 397 -4.19 -30.18 29.63
N GLN A 398 -2.88 -30.21 29.77
CA GLN A 398 -2.17 -31.06 30.71
C GLN A 398 -2.60 -30.85 32.16
N THR A 399 -2.83 -29.58 32.54
CA THR A 399 -3.25 -29.22 33.89
C THR A 399 -4.70 -29.62 34.16
N GLN A 400 -5.60 -29.40 33.20
CA GLN A 400 -7.05 -29.67 33.35
C GLN A 400 -7.36 -31.17 33.27
N ALA A 401 -6.74 -31.88 32.36
CA ALA A 401 -6.95 -33.31 32.12
C ALA A 401 -6.05 -34.22 32.98
N GLY A 402 -5.06 -33.67 33.67
CA GLY A 402 -3.99 -34.37 34.37
C GLY A 402 -4.40 -35.63 35.11
N PRO A 403 -5.47 -35.66 35.95
CA PRO A 403 -5.89 -36.86 36.67
C PRO A 403 -6.44 -37.99 35.78
N LYS A 404 -6.76 -37.72 34.53
CA LYS A 404 -7.38 -38.64 33.58
C LYS A 404 -6.41 -39.11 32.49
N LEU A 405 -5.22 -38.52 32.42
CA LEU A 405 -4.22 -38.83 31.40
C LEU A 405 -3.47 -40.13 31.75
N THR A 406 -3.23 -40.95 30.76
CA THR A 406 -2.34 -42.10 30.87
C THR A 406 -0.88 -41.66 30.82
N GLU A 407 0.04 -42.53 31.22
CA GLU A 407 1.49 -42.27 31.13
C GLU A 407 1.93 -41.99 29.67
N ALA A 408 1.29 -42.65 28.70
CA ALA A 408 1.53 -42.46 27.29
C ALA A 408 1.04 -41.08 26.80
N ASP A 409 -0.14 -40.63 27.30
CA ASP A 409 -0.70 -39.30 26.96
C ASP A 409 0.18 -38.19 27.51
N MET A 410 0.67 -38.33 28.74
CA MET A 410 1.59 -37.36 29.34
C MET A 410 2.90 -37.27 28.56
N THR A 411 3.43 -38.42 28.13
CA THR A 411 4.66 -38.45 27.32
C THR A 411 4.47 -37.76 25.97
N LEU A 412 3.30 -37.91 25.34
CA LEU A 412 2.95 -37.23 24.07
C LEU A 412 2.94 -35.71 24.24
N ILE A 413 2.29 -35.22 25.28
CA ILE A 413 2.20 -33.76 25.56
C ILE A 413 3.60 -33.22 25.92
N ASP A 414 4.37 -33.92 26.73
CA ASP A 414 5.72 -33.51 27.13
C ASP A 414 6.67 -33.43 25.92
N GLN A 415 6.59 -34.39 24.99
CA GLN A 415 7.34 -34.32 23.73
C GLN A 415 6.92 -33.14 22.86
N GLY A 416 5.63 -32.85 22.78
CA GLY A 416 5.12 -31.67 22.11
C GLY A 416 5.68 -30.39 22.72
N LEU A 417 5.57 -30.23 24.04
CA LEU A 417 6.09 -29.07 24.76
C LEU A 417 7.60 -28.88 24.61
N GLN A 418 8.37 -29.98 24.59
CA GLN A 418 9.81 -29.92 24.38
C GLN A 418 10.16 -29.38 22.97
N LYS A 419 9.42 -29.81 21.95
CA LYS A 419 9.61 -29.28 20.58
C LYS A 419 9.20 -27.82 20.47
N ILE A 420 8.14 -27.43 21.15
CA ILE A 420 7.68 -26.02 21.19
C ILE A 420 8.73 -25.13 21.87
N GLU A 421 9.40 -25.61 22.93
CA GLU A 421 10.46 -24.82 23.55
C GLU A 421 11.66 -24.63 22.60
N GLN A 422 12.01 -25.68 21.83
CA GLN A 422 13.00 -25.54 20.75
C GLN A 422 12.55 -24.57 19.66
N ALA A 423 11.27 -24.59 19.29
CA ALA A 423 10.71 -23.64 18.34
C ALA A 423 10.80 -22.19 18.85
N LYS A 424 10.50 -21.93 20.12
CA LYS A 424 10.67 -20.61 20.75
C LYS A 424 12.13 -20.13 20.76
N GLU A 425 13.09 -21.03 20.95
CA GLU A 425 14.51 -20.68 20.84
C GLU A 425 14.88 -20.29 19.42
N LYS A 426 14.39 -21.05 18.42
CA LYS A 426 14.61 -20.73 17.01
C LYS A 426 13.97 -19.41 16.59
N GLU A 427 12.79 -19.12 17.09
CA GLU A 427 12.11 -17.83 16.87
C GLU A 427 12.93 -16.67 17.44
N LYS A 428 13.49 -16.81 18.66
CA LYS A 428 14.40 -15.82 19.24
C LYS A 428 15.69 -15.64 18.43
N GLU A 429 16.19 -16.70 17.81
CA GLU A 429 17.31 -16.66 16.85
C GLU A 429 16.90 -16.06 15.49
N ARG A 430 15.65 -15.68 15.29
CA ARG A 430 15.05 -15.20 14.03
C ARG A 430 15.07 -16.25 12.91
N LYS A 431 15.07 -17.50 13.23
CA LYS A 431 14.98 -18.64 12.31
C LYS A 431 13.53 -19.13 12.26
N ILE A 432 12.66 -18.31 11.71
CA ILE A 432 11.21 -18.55 11.73
C ILE A 432 10.85 -19.85 11.01
N ASP A 433 11.49 -20.15 9.88
CA ASP A 433 11.21 -21.37 9.12
C ASP A 433 11.55 -22.64 9.91
N GLU A 434 12.69 -22.65 10.63
CA GLU A 434 13.06 -23.76 11.51
C GLU A 434 12.08 -23.90 12.68
N ALA A 435 11.58 -22.77 13.19
CA ALA A 435 10.58 -22.76 14.26
C ALA A 435 9.25 -23.34 13.78
N GLN A 436 8.76 -22.91 12.62
CA GLN A 436 7.50 -23.42 12.05
C GLN A 436 7.60 -24.90 11.64
N ALA A 437 8.74 -25.34 11.13
CA ALA A 437 8.98 -26.75 10.86
C ALA A 437 8.88 -27.62 12.14
N LEU A 438 9.40 -27.13 13.26
CA LEU A 438 9.25 -27.81 14.56
C LEU A 438 7.79 -27.85 15.01
N MET A 439 7.01 -26.81 14.75
CA MET A 439 5.58 -26.79 15.05
C MET A 439 4.80 -27.78 14.17
N GLN A 440 5.14 -27.89 12.90
CA GLN A 440 4.58 -28.93 12.02
C GLN A 440 4.91 -30.33 12.55
N GLU A 441 6.13 -30.56 13.03
CA GLU A 441 6.49 -31.83 13.68
C GLU A 441 5.68 -32.10 14.96
N VAL A 442 5.25 -31.06 15.71
CA VAL A 442 4.35 -31.24 16.86
C VAL A 442 2.98 -31.71 16.38
N MET A 443 2.46 -31.07 15.32
CA MET A 443 1.18 -31.47 14.73
C MET A 443 1.21 -32.88 14.17
N ASP A 444 2.28 -33.24 13.48
CA ASP A 444 2.49 -34.59 12.94
C ASP A 444 2.62 -35.65 14.07
N LEU A 445 3.30 -35.31 15.16
CA LEU A 445 3.43 -36.16 16.32
C LEU A 445 2.08 -36.44 16.98
N VAL A 446 1.23 -35.43 17.10
CA VAL A 446 -0.14 -35.58 17.62
C VAL A 446 -1.01 -36.36 16.63
N THR A 447 -0.96 -36.02 15.33
CA THR A 447 -1.79 -36.65 14.29
C THR A 447 -1.49 -38.15 14.10
N ASN A 448 -0.23 -38.52 14.21
CA ASN A 448 0.21 -39.94 14.05
C ASN A 448 0.17 -40.75 15.35
N SER A 449 -0.32 -40.16 16.44
CA SER A 449 -0.44 -40.87 17.73
C SER A 449 -1.72 -41.69 17.81
N ASP A 450 -1.63 -42.91 18.32
CA ASP A 450 -2.78 -43.76 18.63
C ASP A 450 -3.43 -43.43 20.00
N SER A 451 -3.03 -42.29 20.62
CA SER A 451 -3.56 -41.87 21.90
C SER A 451 -5.03 -41.42 21.77
N PRO A 452 -5.89 -41.80 22.74
CA PRO A 452 -7.29 -41.38 22.74
C PRO A 452 -7.50 -39.86 22.80
N ILE A 453 -6.52 -39.10 23.28
CA ILE A 453 -6.56 -37.64 23.35
C ILE A 453 -6.06 -36.91 22.08
N ALA A 454 -5.46 -37.68 21.16
CA ALA A 454 -4.89 -37.10 19.94
C ALA A 454 -5.89 -36.26 19.11
N PRO A 455 -7.16 -36.65 18.94
CA PRO A 455 -8.12 -35.82 18.25
C PRO A 455 -8.37 -34.46 18.94
N ASP A 456 -8.51 -34.47 20.26
CA ASP A 456 -8.75 -33.24 21.05
C ASP A 456 -7.54 -32.30 20.98
N LEU A 457 -6.32 -32.87 21.04
CA LEU A 457 -5.10 -32.08 20.94
C LEU A 457 -4.92 -31.51 19.53
N ARG A 458 -5.19 -32.29 18.50
CA ARG A 458 -5.11 -31.85 17.11
C ARG A 458 -6.08 -30.70 16.85
N ASP A 459 -7.34 -30.87 17.22
CA ASP A 459 -8.38 -29.86 17.01
C ASP A 459 -8.07 -28.60 17.82
N GLY A 460 -7.57 -28.72 19.04
CA GLY A 460 -7.14 -27.58 19.85
C GLY A 460 -5.87 -26.88 19.32
N ILE A 461 -4.92 -27.59 18.72
CA ILE A 461 -3.76 -26.97 18.06
C ILE A 461 -4.20 -26.27 16.78
N ALA A 462 -5.16 -26.80 16.05
CA ALA A 462 -5.68 -26.21 14.83
C ALA A 462 -6.29 -24.82 15.06
N ASP A 463 -6.83 -24.55 16.25
CA ASP A 463 -7.34 -23.22 16.63
C ASP A 463 -6.25 -22.12 16.71
N TYR A 464 -4.98 -22.53 16.78
CA TYR A 464 -3.80 -21.66 16.83
C TYR A 464 -2.98 -21.69 15.54
N ILE A 465 -3.57 -22.10 14.44
CA ILE A 465 -2.98 -22.00 13.11
C ILE A 465 -3.44 -20.70 12.49
N GLU A 466 -2.52 -19.76 12.30
CA GLU A 466 -2.78 -18.59 11.46
C GLU A 466 -2.58 -19.00 10.00
N ASN A 467 -3.68 -18.97 9.28
CA ASN A 467 -3.67 -19.18 7.86
C ASN A 467 -3.25 -17.87 7.16
N THR A 468 -2.09 -17.84 6.56
CA THR A 468 -1.56 -16.69 5.83
C THR A 468 -1.73 -16.88 4.32
N ALA A 469 -2.86 -17.25 3.87
CA ALA A 469 -3.38 -17.21 2.50
C ALA A 469 -2.34 -17.11 1.36
N GLY A 470 -1.24 -17.84 1.43
CA GLY A 470 -0.20 -17.85 0.40
C GLY A 470 0.54 -16.53 0.20
N ASP A 471 0.56 -15.67 1.19
CA ASP A 471 1.28 -14.40 1.13
C ASP A 471 2.81 -14.58 1.13
N MET A 472 3.48 -13.60 0.56
CA MET A 472 4.94 -13.54 0.56
C MET A 472 5.47 -13.43 1.99
N ARG A 473 6.51 -14.21 2.32
CA ARG A 473 7.18 -14.09 3.60
C ARG A 473 7.91 -12.76 3.69
N MET A 474 7.45 -11.92 4.61
CA MET A 474 8.03 -10.62 4.89
C MET A 474 8.65 -10.63 6.30
N ARG A 475 9.71 -9.88 6.48
CA ARG A 475 10.31 -9.63 7.79
C ARG A 475 10.57 -8.15 7.99
N ASP A 476 10.62 -7.74 9.21
CA ASP A 476 11.02 -6.40 9.54
C ASP A 476 12.50 -6.17 9.18
N VAL A 477 12.75 -5.00 8.60
CA VAL A 477 14.11 -4.56 8.28
C VAL A 477 14.82 -4.17 9.58
N ASN A 478 16.01 -4.69 9.81
CA ASN A 478 16.76 -4.34 11.00
C ASN A 478 17.44 -2.96 10.85
N VAL A 479 17.90 -2.40 11.98
CA VAL A 479 18.51 -1.05 12.02
C VAL A 479 19.76 -0.96 11.16
N GLU A 480 20.56 -2.02 11.09
CA GLU A 480 21.80 -2.05 10.30
C GLU A 480 21.50 -2.02 8.80
N GLU A 481 20.57 -2.84 8.34
CA GLU A 481 20.12 -2.82 6.94
C GLU A 481 19.54 -1.47 6.54
N ASN A 482 18.86 -0.81 7.46
CA ASN A 482 18.29 0.50 7.21
C ASN A 482 19.36 1.58 7.10
N ILE A 483 20.40 1.51 7.89
CA ILE A 483 21.57 2.41 7.78
C ILE A 483 22.24 2.22 6.41
N ASP A 484 22.43 1.00 5.97
CA ASP A 484 23.04 0.70 4.68
C ASP A 484 22.16 1.11 3.49
N ARG A 485 20.84 1.14 3.66
CA ARG A 485 19.90 1.62 2.65
C ARG A 485 19.82 3.14 2.56
N ARG A 486 20.48 3.86 3.45
CA ARG A 486 20.53 5.31 3.39
C ARG A 486 21.02 5.77 2.03
N ASN A 487 20.10 6.20 1.21
CA ASN A 487 20.44 6.89 -0.01
C ASN A 487 20.41 8.38 0.27
N TYR A 488 21.56 9.00 0.34
CA TYR A 488 21.69 10.43 0.60
C TYR A 488 20.83 11.31 -0.32
N ARG A 489 20.48 10.82 -1.50
CA ARG A 489 19.58 11.52 -2.41
C ARG A 489 18.10 11.43 -2.01
N LYS A 490 17.77 10.48 -1.15
CA LYS A 490 16.41 10.28 -0.61
C LYS A 490 16.36 10.50 0.91
N ALA A 491 17.48 10.81 1.52
CA ALA A 491 17.58 11.01 2.95
C ALA A 491 16.63 12.10 3.45
N ASP A 492 16.46 13.14 2.65
CA ASP A 492 15.56 14.24 2.97
C ASP A 492 14.10 13.79 3.15
N ASN A 493 13.66 12.78 2.43
CA ASN A 493 12.30 12.25 2.54
C ASN A 493 12.12 11.20 3.63
N ILE A 494 13.22 10.66 4.16
CA ILE A 494 13.21 9.56 5.14
C ILE A 494 13.69 10.03 6.51
N ASP A 495 14.71 10.89 6.54
CA ASP A 495 15.38 11.33 7.77
C ASP A 495 14.61 12.37 8.57
N TYR A 496 13.61 12.98 7.96
CA TYR A 496 12.72 13.94 8.65
C TYR A 496 11.51 13.28 9.27
N LEU A 497 11.42 12.02 9.06
CA LEU A 497 10.33 11.17 9.51
C LEU A 497 10.74 10.30 10.73
#